data_c3d3a681f09f1bc75c97983626bd3d76
#
_entry.id   c3d3a681f09f1bc75c97983626bd3d76
#
_cell.length_a   1.000
_cell.length_b   1.000
_cell.length_c   1.000
_cell.angle_alpha   90.00
_cell.angle_beta   90.00
_cell.angle_gamma   90.00
#
_symmetry.space_group_name_H-M   'P 1'
#
loop_
_entity.id
_entity.type
_entity.pdbx_description
1 polymer ?
#
loop_
_entity_poly.entity_id
_entity_poly.type
_entity_poly.pdbx_seq_one_letter_code
_entity_poly.pdbx_strand_id
1 'polypeptide(L)'
;APRAPDVPPGTTNLGWLFDDPILEAMSYYWRRKIFPIMHIVGVRRTIADAHPWLPGAVLKAFTAAKDLCLENLRETSACKITMPFVDERLHADMALMGEDFWTYGIEQNRHVLEDFFSQHYRQGLSSRLVTPEDLFHPATFEQFTI
;
A
#
# COMPACT_ATOMS: atom_id res chain seq x y z
N ALA A 1 -6.22 -5.27 -8.97
CA ALA A 1 -6.60 -3.92 -9.43
C ALA A 1 -7.45 -4.07 -10.69
N PRO A 2 -8.53 -3.30 -10.85
CA PRO A 2 -9.26 -3.30 -12.11
C PRO A 2 -8.29 -2.86 -13.22
N ARG A 3 -8.21 -3.67 -14.28
CA ARG A 3 -7.46 -3.27 -15.46
C ARG A 3 -8.15 -2.07 -16.09
N ALA A 4 -7.36 -1.13 -16.59
CA ALA A 4 -7.92 -0.13 -17.48
C ALA A 4 -8.66 -0.86 -18.61
N PRO A 5 -9.83 -0.38 -19.04
CA PRO A 5 -10.53 -1.00 -20.16
C PRO A 5 -9.61 -1.02 -21.38
N ASP A 6 -9.62 -2.15 -22.10
CA ASP A 6 -8.91 -2.23 -23.37
C ASP A 6 -9.54 -1.19 -24.31
N VAL A 7 -8.78 -0.16 -24.62
CA VAL A 7 -9.22 0.89 -25.53
C VAL A 7 -8.88 0.45 -26.95
N PRO A 8 -9.87 0.24 -27.83
CA PRO A 8 -9.59 -0.15 -29.20
C PRO A 8 -8.68 0.88 -29.89
N PRO A 9 -7.74 0.44 -30.76
CA PRO A 9 -6.95 1.35 -31.56
C PRO A 9 -7.83 2.35 -32.32
N GLY A 10 -7.49 3.63 -32.27
CA GLY A 10 -8.26 4.70 -32.93
C GLY A 10 -9.41 5.28 -32.12
N THR A 11 -9.62 4.88 -30.87
CA THR A 11 -10.57 5.53 -29.97
C THR A 11 -10.06 6.93 -29.64
N THR A 12 -10.79 7.97 -30.03
CA THR A 12 -10.38 9.39 -29.87
C THR A 12 -11.08 10.09 -28.70
N ASN A 13 -12.05 9.44 -28.08
CA ASN A 13 -12.87 10.03 -27.01
C ASN A 13 -12.44 9.59 -25.59
N LEU A 14 -11.33 8.88 -25.47
CA LEU A 14 -10.73 8.49 -24.18
C LEU A 14 -9.29 9.03 -24.11
N GLY A 15 -8.93 9.53 -22.95
CA GLY A 15 -7.60 10.06 -22.68
C GLY A 15 -7.25 9.93 -21.20
N TRP A 16 -6.02 10.22 -20.87
CA TRP A 16 -5.59 10.33 -19.48
C TRP A 16 -6.17 11.59 -18.85
N LEU A 17 -6.60 11.49 -17.59
CA LEU A 17 -7.09 12.65 -16.83
C LEU A 17 -5.97 13.67 -16.57
N PHE A 18 -4.74 13.20 -16.44
CA PHE A 18 -3.56 14.03 -16.20
C PHE A 18 -2.57 13.82 -17.34
N ASP A 19 -1.94 14.91 -17.80
CA ASP A 19 -0.89 14.86 -18.83
C ASP A 19 0.34 14.09 -18.36
N ASP A 20 0.74 14.26 -17.10
CA ASP A 20 1.77 13.48 -16.43
C ASP A 20 1.23 12.85 -15.15
N PRO A 21 0.76 11.59 -15.20
CA PRO A 21 0.23 10.88 -14.03
C PRO A 21 1.27 10.64 -12.93
N ILE A 22 2.56 10.53 -13.29
CA ILE A 22 3.63 10.30 -12.31
C ILE A 22 3.86 11.58 -11.51
N LEU A 23 4.00 12.72 -12.19
CA LEU A 23 4.17 14.01 -11.54
C LEU A 23 3.00 14.35 -10.63
N GLU A 24 1.76 14.07 -11.07
CA GLU A 24 0.57 14.30 -10.24
C GLU A 24 0.54 13.38 -9.02
N ALA A 25 0.90 12.10 -9.16
CA ALA A 25 0.98 11.18 -8.04
C ALA A 25 2.04 11.61 -7.00
N MET A 26 3.23 12.03 -7.44
CA MET A 26 4.27 12.57 -6.57
C MET A 26 3.84 13.85 -5.85
N SER A 27 3.19 14.76 -6.58
CA SER A 27 2.63 16.01 -6.06
C SER A 27 1.52 15.75 -5.03
N TYR A 28 0.64 14.79 -5.30
CA TYR A 28 -0.39 14.35 -4.35
C TYR A 28 0.25 13.81 -3.06
N TYR A 29 1.22 12.90 -3.18
CA TYR A 29 1.93 12.38 -2.01
C TYR A 29 2.64 13.48 -1.24
N TRP A 30 3.30 14.40 -1.92
CA TRP A 30 3.98 15.52 -1.27
C TRP A 30 3.03 16.37 -0.41
N ARG A 31 1.81 16.64 -0.94
CA ARG A 31 0.79 17.45 -0.25
C ARG A 31 0.08 16.69 0.86
N ARG A 32 -0.24 15.41 0.65
CA ARG A 32 -1.14 14.64 1.51
C ARG A 32 -0.44 13.60 2.37
N LYS A 33 0.77 13.22 2.00
CA LYS A 33 1.50 12.08 2.59
C LYS A 33 0.70 10.77 2.53
N ILE A 34 -0.16 10.64 1.54
CA ILE A 34 -0.99 9.46 1.29
C ILE A 34 -0.46 8.76 0.04
N PHE A 35 -0.02 7.51 0.24
CA PHE A 35 0.15 6.53 -0.84
C PHE A 35 -0.97 5.50 -0.67
N PRO A 36 -1.91 5.38 -1.62
CA PRO A 36 -3.11 4.58 -1.44
C PRO A 36 -2.79 3.10 -1.20
N ILE A 37 -3.37 2.53 -0.14
CA ILE A 37 -3.26 1.10 0.14
C ILE A 37 -4.10 0.35 -0.88
N MET A 38 -3.45 -0.50 -1.70
CA MET A 38 -4.13 -1.24 -2.77
C MET A 38 -4.68 -2.58 -2.32
N HIS A 39 -4.06 -3.22 -1.34
CA HIS A 39 -4.41 -4.56 -0.88
C HIS A 39 -4.25 -4.69 0.62
N ILE A 40 -5.10 -5.53 1.21
CA ILE A 40 -4.98 -6.00 2.58
C ILE A 40 -4.99 -7.52 2.59
N VAL A 41 -4.38 -8.12 3.61
CA VAL A 41 -4.42 -9.56 3.83
C VAL A 41 -5.56 -9.88 4.78
N GLY A 42 -6.49 -10.73 4.35
CA GLY A 42 -7.60 -11.19 5.18
C GLY A 42 -7.33 -12.60 5.75
N VAL A 43 -7.53 -12.75 7.04
CA VAL A 43 -7.55 -14.05 7.71
C VAL A 43 -9.01 -14.42 8.04
N ARG A 44 -9.42 -15.67 7.76
CA ARG A 44 -10.77 -16.13 8.10
C ARG A 44 -10.99 -16.01 9.61
N ARG A 45 -12.06 -15.34 10.02
CA ARG A 45 -12.37 -15.07 11.44
C ARG A 45 -12.34 -16.34 12.30
N THR A 46 -12.95 -17.44 11.85
CA THR A 46 -12.96 -18.70 12.61
C THR A 46 -11.55 -19.26 12.87
N ILE A 47 -10.60 -18.99 11.99
CA ILE A 47 -9.21 -19.39 12.17
C ILE A 47 -8.49 -18.43 13.13
N ALA A 48 -8.73 -17.11 12.98
CA ALA A 48 -8.15 -16.12 13.89
C ALA A 48 -8.65 -16.30 15.34
N ASP A 49 -9.93 -16.61 15.51
CA ASP A 49 -10.54 -16.87 16.83
C ASP A 49 -9.96 -18.15 17.46
N ALA A 50 -9.74 -19.21 16.67
CA ALA A 50 -9.11 -20.45 17.15
C ALA A 50 -7.62 -20.31 17.43
N HIS A 51 -6.94 -19.36 16.75
CA HIS A 51 -5.50 -19.12 16.82
C HIS A 51 -5.21 -17.61 16.91
N PRO A 52 -5.43 -16.96 18.07
CA PRO A 52 -5.31 -15.51 18.21
C PRO A 52 -3.92 -14.94 17.90
N TRP A 53 -2.89 -15.76 17.97
CA TRP A 53 -1.51 -15.42 17.60
C TRP A 53 -1.28 -15.32 16.09
N LEU A 54 -2.12 -15.99 15.27
CA LEU A 54 -1.90 -16.17 13.84
C LEU A 54 -1.88 -14.83 13.05
N PRO A 55 -2.81 -13.87 13.27
CA PRO A 55 -2.76 -12.59 12.54
C PRO A 55 -1.46 -11.83 12.75
N GLY A 56 -0.91 -11.82 13.97
CA GLY A 56 0.39 -11.22 14.28
C GLY A 56 1.55 -11.96 13.59
N ALA A 57 1.52 -13.30 13.59
CA ALA A 57 2.52 -14.10 12.88
C ALA A 57 2.50 -13.89 11.37
N VAL A 58 1.31 -13.75 10.77
CA VAL A 58 1.13 -13.42 9.35
C VAL A 58 1.70 -12.04 9.05
N LEU A 59 1.39 -11.02 9.85
CA LEU A 59 1.95 -9.68 9.70
C LEU A 59 3.49 -9.73 9.74
N LYS A 60 4.07 -10.42 10.72
CA LYS A 60 5.52 -10.59 10.84
C LYS A 60 6.14 -11.26 9.62
N ALA A 61 5.53 -12.33 9.10
CA ALA A 61 6.02 -13.04 7.93
C ALA A 61 5.99 -12.16 6.67
N PHE A 62 4.91 -11.40 6.46
CA PHE A 62 4.81 -10.47 5.33
C PHE A 62 5.79 -9.30 5.46
N THR A 63 6.00 -8.78 6.68
CA THR A 63 7.00 -7.74 6.93
C THR A 63 8.41 -8.24 6.57
N ALA A 64 8.79 -9.41 7.04
CA ALA A 64 10.09 -10.00 6.71
C ALA A 64 10.25 -10.25 5.20
N ALA A 65 9.19 -10.68 4.52
CA ALA A 65 9.21 -10.85 3.06
C ALA A 65 9.36 -9.51 2.32
N LYS A 66 8.69 -8.44 2.81
CA LYS A 66 8.85 -7.07 2.29
C LYS A 66 10.30 -6.59 2.47
N ASP A 67 10.87 -6.76 3.65
CA ASP A 67 12.21 -6.29 3.97
C ASP A 67 13.25 -6.99 3.08
N LEU A 68 13.13 -8.30 2.89
CA LEU A 68 13.95 -9.06 1.94
C LEU A 68 13.77 -8.56 0.49
N CYS A 69 12.55 -8.19 0.10
CA CYS A 69 12.29 -7.62 -1.23
C CYS A 69 13.00 -6.28 -1.40
N LEU A 70 12.93 -5.39 -0.41
CA LEU A 70 13.60 -4.08 -0.43
C LEU A 70 15.13 -4.22 -0.40
N GLU A 71 15.66 -5.16 0.38
CA GLU A 71 17.09 -5.49 0.37
C GLU A 71 17.55 -5.94 -1.03
N ASN A 72 16.81 -6.85 -1.64
CA ASN A 72 17.09 -7.31 -3.01
C ASN A 72 16.98 -6.19 -4.06
N LEU A 73 16.09 -5.22 -3.85
CA LEU A 73 15.93 -4.08 -4.74
C LEU A 73 17.11 -3.07 -4.63
N ARG A 74 17.71 -2.96 -3.44
CA ARG A 74 18.88 -2.12 -3.17
C ARG A 74 20.20 -2.75 -3.63
N GLU A 75 20.20 -4.06 -3.93
CA GLU A 75 21.40 -4.77 -4.38
C GLU A 75 21.68 -4.48 -5.86
N THR A 76 22.62 -3.57 -6.10
CA THR A 76 22.96 -3.10 -7.46
C THR A 76 23.93 -4.02 -8.20
N SER A 77 24.68 -4.88 -7.47
CA SER A 77 25.68 -5.77 -8.09
C SER A 77 25.04 -6.97 -8.79
N ALA A 78 23.83 -7.34 -8.41
CA ALA A 78 23.07 -8.46 -8.96
C ALA A 78 21.59 -8.09 -9.09
N CYS A 79 21.29 -7.08 -9.94
CA CYS A 79 19.93 -6.60 -10.14
C CYS A 79 19.00 -7.74 -10.56
N LYS A 80 17.96 -7.99 -9.75
CA LYS A 80 16.97 -9.05 -9.97
C LYS A 80 15.80 -8.59 -10.83
N ILE A 81 15.76 -7.30 -11.16
CA ILE A 81 14.70 -6.68 -11.97
C ILE A 81 15.31 -6.26 -13.29
N THR A 82 14.87 -6.89 -14.38
CA THR A 82 15.30 -6.55 -15.75
C THR A 82 14.49 -5.35 -16.26
N MET A 83 14.73 -4.19 -15.70
CA MET A 83 14.09 -2.94 -16.09
C MET A 83 15.09 -1.79 -16.04
N PRO A 84 15.17 -0.91 -17.06
CA PRO A 84 16.03 0.26 -17.03
C PRO A 84 15.56 1.26 -15.96
N PHE A 85 16.49 2.03 -15.41
CA PHE A 85 16.24 3.12 -14.46
C PHE A 85 15.62 2.68 -13.13
N VAL A 86 15.77 1.41 -12.72
CA VAL A 86 15.24 0.91 -11.43
C VAL A 86 15.93 1.60 -10.25
N ASP A 87 17.25 1.75 -10.33
CA ASP A 87 18.06 2.35 -9.25
C ASP A 87 17.72 3.83 -9.08
N GLU A 88 17.68 4.58 -10.18
CA GLU A 88 17.30 6.00 -10.17
C GLU A 88 15.87 6.19 -9.65
N ARG A 89 14.95 5.30 -10.03
CA ARG A 89 13.58 5.36 -9.54
C ARG A 89 13.49 5.04 -8.04
N LEU A 90 14.23 4.03 -7.58
CA LEU A 90 14.31 3.67 -6.17
C LEU A 90 14.80 4.85 -5.34
N HIS A 91 15.91 5.49 -5.75
CA HIS A 91 16.45 6.65 -5.07
C HIS A 91 15.47 7.83 -5.03
N ALA A 92 14.78 8.09 -6.14
CA ALA A 92 13.76 9.15 -6.21
C ALA A 92 12.57 8.87 -5.27
N ASP A 93 12.08 7.63 -5.20
CA ASP A 93 11.00 7.23 -4.32
C ASP A 93 11.42 7.30 -2.84
N MET A 94 12.63 6.86 -2.50
CA MET A 94 13.19 6.99 -1.14
C MET A 94 13.39 8.45 -0.73
N ALA A 95 13.84 9.32 -1.63
CA ALA A 95 13.97 10.74 -1.36
C ALA A 95 12.63 11.43 -1.11
N LEU A 96 11.57 11.00 -1.79
CA LEU A 96 10.21 11.55 -1.63
C LEU A 96 9.50 11.01 -0.40
N MET A 97 9.60 9.70 -0.14
CA MET A 97 8.74 8.96 0.79
C MET A 97 9.46 8.44 2.03
N GLY A 98 10.77 8.42 2.03
CA GLY A 98 11.62 7.82 3.06
C GLY A 98 12.09 6.41 2.70
N GLU A 99 12.96 5.85 3.52
CA GLU A 99 13.56 4.53 3.24
C GLU A 99 12.55 3.38 3.27
N ASP A 100 11.58 3.40 4.19
CA ASP A 100 10.44 2.48 4.22
C ASP A 100 9.25 3.10 3.49
N PHE A 101 9.37 3.29 2.18
CA PHE A 101 8.30 3.85 1.34
C PHE A 101 7.11 2.90 1.13
N TRP A 102 7.24 1.63 1.53
CA TRP A 102 6.19 0.62 1.45
C TRP A 102 5.82 0.12 2.83
N THR A 103 5.30 1.04 3.65
CA THR A 103 5.00 0.78 5.06
C THR A 103 3.95 -0.32 5.26
N TYR A 104 4.23 -1.25 6.18
CA TYR A 104 3.27 -2.19 6.72
C TYR A 104 2.90 -1.80 8.16
N GLY A 105 1.78 -2.32 8.65
CA GLY A 105 1.28 -2.02 9.99
C GLY A 105 0.26 -0.88 10.02
N ILE A 106 -0.56 -0.90 11.07
CA ILE A 106 -1.73 -0.01 11.18
C ILE A 106 -1.31 1.38 11.62
N GLU A 107 -0.45 1.50 12.61
CA GLU A 107 -0.08 2.81 13.17
C GLU A 107 0.61 3.72 12.15
N GLN A 108 1.50 3.17 11.34
CA GLN A 108 2.19 3.93 10.29
C GLN A 108 1.25 4.34 9.15
N ASN A 109 0.18 3.58 8.93
CA ASN A 109 -0.79 3.80 7.86
C ASN A 109 -2.14 4.34 8.37
N ARG A 110 -2.25 4.67 9.66
CA ARG A 110 -3.50 5.10 10.30
C ARG A 110 -4.16 6.26 9.55
N HIS A 111 -3.40 7.28 9.23
CA HIS A 111 -3.91 8.45 8.50
C HIS A 111 -4.44 8.11 7.10
N VAL A 112 -3.81 7.15 6.41
CA VAL A 112 -4.26 6.67 5.08
C VAL A 112 -5.56 5.89 5.21
N LEU A 113 -5.66 5.02 6.23
CA LEU A 113 -6.87 4.23 6.52
C LEU A 113 -8.03 5.13 6.90
N GLU A 114 -7.80 6.10 7.80
CA GLU A 114 -8.84 7.03 8.26
C GLU A 114 -9.35 7.92 7.14
N ASP A 115 -8.46 8.44 6.26
CA ASP A 115 -8.89 9.18 5.07
C ASP A 115 -9.74 8.30 4.16
N PHE A 116 -9.31 7.07 3.89
CA PHE A 116 -10.07 6.11 3.08
C PHE A 116 -11.45 5.82 3.68
N PHE A 117 -11.54 5.52 4.98
CA PHE A 117 -12.81 5.23 5.66
C PHE A 117 -13.75 6.44 5.66
N SER A 118 -13.20 7.64 5.87
CA SER A 118 -13.95 8.89 5.77
C SER A 118 -14.55 9.08 4.38
N GLN A 119 -13.74 8.91 3.32
CA GLN A 119 -14.23 9.02 1.93
C GLN A 119 -15.26 7.94 1.61
N HIS A 120 -15.03 6.70 2.04
CA HIS A 120 -15.93 5.58 1.83
C HIS A 120 -17.31 5.83 2.47
N TYR A 121 -17.34 6.35 3.70
CA TYR A 121 -18.57 6.73 4.40
C TYR A 121 -19.26 7.91 3.73
N ARG A 122 -18.51 8.98 3.40
CA ARG A 122 -19.06 10.18 2.76
C ARG A 122 -19.68 9.91 1.38
N GLN A 123 -19.19 8.90 0.68
CA GLN A 123 -19.71 8.45 -0.61
C GLN A 123 -20.90 7.47 -0.47
N GLY A 124 -21.34 7.15 0.75
CA GLY A 124 -22.46 6.25 1.01
C GLY A 124 -22.16 4.78 0.74
N LEU A 125 -20.87 4.40 0.67
CA LEU A 125 -20.45 3.01 0.43
C LEU A 125 -20.48 2.15 1.70
N SER A 126 -20.55 2.77 2.87
CA SER A 126 -20.79 2.11 4.16
C SER A 126 -21.89 2.81 4.93
N SER A 127 -22.64 2.05 5.74
CA SER A 127 -23.74 2.56 6.57
C SER A 127 -23.27 3.34 7.80
N ARG A 128 -22.01 3.19 8.18
CA ARG A 128 -21.37 3.91 9.29
C ARG A 128 -19.91 4.21 8.98
N LEU A 129 -19.36 5.17 9.69
CA LEU A 129 -17.92 5.41 9.69
C LEU A 129 -17.23 4.23 10.40
N VAL A 130 -16.28 3.62 9.72
CA VAL A 130 -15.49 2.48 10.21
C VAL A 130 -14.15 3.00 10.69
N THR A 131 -13.57 2.35 11.71
CA THR A 131 -12.23 2.63 12.23
C THR A 131 -11.28 1.46 11.97
N PRO A 132 -9.97 1.65 12.06
CA PRO A 132 -9.02 0.53 12.00
C PRO A 132 -9.34 -0.58 13.02
N GLU A 133 -9.74 -0.20 14.23
CA GLU A 133 -10.08 -1.12 15.31
C GLU A 133 -11.32 -2.00 15.00
N ASP A 134 -12.21 -1.52 14.14
CA ASP A 134 -13.35 -2.30 13.67
C ASP A 134 -12.97 -3.43 12.69
N LEU A 135 -11.88 -3.25 11.94
CA LEU A 135 -11.52 -4.12 10.82
C LEU A 135 -10.31 -5.01 11.09
N PHE A 136 -9.34 -4.51 11.84
CA PHE A 136 -8.08 -5.22 12.04
C PHE A 136 -8.05 -5.96 13.38
N HIS A 137 -7.41 -7.12 13.38
CA HIS A 137 -7.28 -7.92 14.57
C HIS A 137 -6.34 -7.25 15.59
N PRO A 138 -6.66 -7.24 16.90
CA PRO A 138 -5.85 -6.57 17.93
C PRO A 138 -4.36 -6.95 17.91
N ALA A 139 -4.02 -8.21 17.66
CA ALA A 139 -2.64 -8.67 17.55
C ALA A 139 -1.83 -8.04 16.40
N THR A 140 -2.43 -7.22 15.54
CA THR A 140 -1.76 -6.51 14.45
C THR A 140 -1.51 -5.03 14.74
N PHE A 141 -1.95 -4.52 15.90
CA PHE A 141 -1.68 -3.15 16.33
C PHE A 141 -0.32 -3.01 17.03
N GLU A 142 0.10 -4.06 17.73
CA GLU A 142 1.41 -4.06 18.37
C GLU A 142 2.50 -4.36 17.34
N GLN A 143 3.38 -3.37 17.10
CA GLN A 143 4.62 -3.64 16.38
C GLN A 143 5.56 -4.35 17.35
N PHE A 144 5.75 -5.65 17.15
CA PHE A 144 6.83 -6.35 17.83
C PHE A 144 8.17 -5.87 17.25
N THR A 145 8.81 -4.95 17.98
CA THR A 145 10.23 -4.66 17.76
C THR A 145 11.02 -5.93 18.10
N ILE A 146 11.72 -6.47 17.14
CA ILE A 146 12.66 -7.59 17.33
C ILE A 146 14.02 -6.99 17.60
#